data_6f8f27379b5a2ece6618b4455b755095
#
_entry.id   6f8f27379b5a2ece6618b4455b755095
#
_cell.length_a   1.000
_cell.length_b   1.000
_cell.length_c   1.000
_cell.angle_alpha   90.00
_cell.angle_beta   90.00
_cell.angle_gamma   90.00
#
_symmetry.space_group_name_H-M   'P 1'
#
loop_
_entity.id
_entity.type
_entity.pdbx_description
1 polymer ?
#
loop_
_entity_poly.entity_id
_entity_poly.type
_entity_poly.pdbx_seq_one_letter_code
_entity_poly.pdbx_strand_id
1 'polypeptide(L)'
;MTITSRFHGTCVRCGRRFMQGAIIDWSRGSGARHVSEAACALARQAADVAAATAPSVDLSPIIAFLSAAKARGLKMPKLRVLTPDGQRELRLSLTIKGIEPGSVCVIDNGQYVGCVRQNGLTTCRLRDDEALRVHLLKIAADPASAAKAYAALMCKCSFCNLPLTDAGSVEVGYGPVCAAHWGLPHQPKGTPVIAMVA
;
A
#
# COMPACT_ATOMS: atom_id res chain seq x y z
N MET A 1 -9.68 -25.32 -24.51
CA MET A 1 -8.91 -25.09 -25.74
C MET A 1 -7.62 -24.34 -25.36
N THR A 2 -6.51 -24.73 -25.95
CA THR A 2 -5.20 -24.10 -25.70
C THR A 2 -5.08 -22.85 -26.56
N ILE A 3 -4.77 -21.71 -25.94
CA ILE A 3 -4.63 -20.40 -26.57
C ILE A 3 -3.43 -19.65 -26.02
N THR A 4 -2.94 -18.68 -26.79
CA THR A 4 -1.96 -17.71 -26.30
C THR A 4 -2.70 -16.58 -25.57
N SER A 5 -2.37 -16.33 -24.32
CA SER A 5 -3.01 -15.28 -23.52
C SER A 5 -2.71 -13.88 -24.08
N ARG A 6 -3.76 -13.11 -24.34
CA ARG A 6 -3.64 -11.69 -24.74
C ARG A 6 -3.45 -10.75 -23.57
N PHE A 7 -3.70 -11.22 -22.34
CA PHE A 7 -3.64 -10.43 -21.12
C PHE A 7 -2.96 -11.21 -20.00
N HIS A 8 -2.48 -10.50 -19.00
CA HIS A 8 -2.08 -11.13 -17.75
C HIS A 8 -3.32 -11.71 -17.05
N GLY A 9 -3.17 -12.85 -16.41
CA GLY A 9 -4.28 -13.49 -15.72
C GLY A 9 -3.83 -14.36 -14.56
N THR A 10 -4.79 -15.00 -13.91
CA THR A 10 -4.57 -15.92 -12.79
C THR A 10 -5.10 -17.29 -13.17
N CYS A 11 -4.30 -18.32 -12.97
CA CYS A 11 -4.69 -19.70 -13.19
C CYS A 11 -5.70 -20.13 -12.13
N VAL A 12 -6.90 -20.57 -12.56
CA VAL A 12 -7.96 -21.01 -11.63
C VAL A 12 -7.60 -22.29 -10.86
N ARG A 13 -6.63 -23.08 -11.37
CA ARG A 13 -6.19 -24.34 -10.72
C ARG A 13 -5.18 -24.09 -9.59
N CYS A 14 -4.20 -23.19 -9.78
CA CYS A 14 -3.10 -23.01 -8.83
C CYS A 14 -3.05 -21.61 -8.19
N GLY A 15 -3.90 -20.68 -8.62
CA GLY A 15 -3.92 -19.31 -8.10
C GLY A 15 -2.71 -18.45 -8.52
N ARG A 16 -1.78 -19.00 -9.32
CA ARG A 16 -0.59 -18.27 -9.77
C ARG A 16 -0.84 -17.51 -11.07
N ARG A 17 -0.17 -16.39 -11.22
CA ARG A 17 -0.31 -15.54 -12.41
C ARG A 17 0.37 -16.16 -13.62
N PHE A 18 -0.18 -15.90 -14.78
CA PHE A 18 0.49 -16.07 -16.07
C PHE A 18 0.58 -14.72 -16.78
N MET A 19 1.61 -14.57 -17.58
CA MET A 19 1.90 -13.33 -18.31
C MET A 19 1.19 -13.30 -19.65
N GLN A 20 1.05 -12.11 -20.22
CA GLN A 20 0.69 -11.96 -21.62
C GLN A 20 1.66 -12.77 -22.50
N GLY A 21 1.16 -13.45 -23.51
CA GLY A 21 1.94 -14.36 -24.36
C GLY A 21 2.08 -15.78 -23.82
N ALA A 22 1.68 -16.06 -22.57
CA ALA A 22 1.72 -17.42 -22.03
C ALA A 22 0.72 -18.33 -22.74
N ILE A 23 1.12 -19.57 -22.99
CA ILE A 23 0.22 -20.61 -23.48
C ILE A 23 -0.64 -21.12 -22.32
N ILE A 24 -1.94 -21.00 -22.44
CA ILE A 24 -2.91 -21.36 -21.39
C ILE A 24 -4.02 -22.24 -21.98
N ASP A 25 -4.63 -23.05 -21.14
CA ASP A 25 -5.89 -23.71 -21.45
C ASP A 25 -7.04 -22.84 -20.93
N TRP A 26 -7.96 -22.48 -21.83
CA TRP A 26 -9.10 -21.64 -21.53
C TRP A 26 -10.41 -22.30 -21.95
N SER A 27 -11.42 -22.21 -21.11
CA SER A 27 -12.78 -22.60 -21.45
C SER A 27 -13.82 -21.67 -20.84
N ARG A 28 -14.90 -21.42 -21.58
CA ARG A 28 -16.02 -20.59 -21.12
C ARG A 28 -16.64 -21.24 -19.87
N GLY A 29 -16.72 -20.48 -18.77
CA GLY A 29 -17.25 -20.95 -17.48
C GLY A 29 -16.20 -21.55 -16.53
N SER A 30 -15.09 -22.11 -17.03
CA SER A 30 -14.03 -22.68 -16.17
C SER A 30 -12.82 -21.77 -16.02
N GLY A 31 -12.73 -20.69 -16.80
CA GLY A 31 -11.65 -19.73 -16.75
C GLY A 31 -10.34 -20.19 -17.39
N ALA A 32 -9.28 -19.45 -17.12
CA ALA A 32 -7.94 -19.70 -17.67
C ALA A 32 -7.08 -20.50 -16.69
N ARG A 33 -6.31 -21.47 -17.21
CA ARG A 33 -5.40 -22.31 -16.42
C ARG A 33 -4.12 -22.59 -17.18
N HIS A 34 -3.04 -22.90 -16.48
CA HIS A 34 -1.84 -23.43 -17.13
C HIS A 34 -2.17 -24.72 -17.86
N VAL A 35 -1.50 -24.97 -18.99
CA VAL A 35 -1.79 -26.09 -19.89
C VAL A 35 -1.66 -27.46 -19.25
N SER A 36 -0.88 -27.59 -18.18
CA SER A 36 -0.66 -28.86 -17.50
C SER A 36 -0.50 -28.68 -15.99
N GLU A 37 -0.55 -29.78 -15.26
CA GLU A 37 -0.26 -29.81 -13.83
C GLU A 37 1.23 -29.52 -13.54
N ALA A 38 2.12 -30.02 -14.40
CA ALA A 38 3.54 -29.69 -14.34
C ALA A 38 3.80 -28.18 -14.51
N ALA A 39 3.09 -27.52 -15.43
CA ALA A 39 3.17 -26.07 -15.59
C ALA A 39 2.63 -25.32 -14.35
N CYS A 40 1.61 -25.84 -13.68
CA CYS A 40 1.15 -25.31 -12.40
C CYS A 40 2.20 -25.48 -11.28
N ALA A 41 2.86 -26.64 -11.21
CA ALA A 41 3.91 -26.92 -10.25
C ALA A 41 5.12 -25.99 -10.45
N LEU A 42 5.58 -25.83 -11.67
CA LEU A 42 6.65 -24.89 -12.03
C LEU A 42 6.29 -23.46 -11.68
N ALA A 43 5.07 -23.02 -11.94
CA ALA A 43 4.62 -21.67 -11.58
C ALA A 43 4.55 -21.46 -10.06
N ARG A 44 4.24 -22.49 -9.27
CA ARG A 44 4.33 -22.45 -7.80
C ARG A 44 5.77 -22.35 -7.36
N GLN A 45 6.63 -23.25 -7.83
CA GLN A 45 8.05 -23.27 -7.47
C GLN A 45 8.76 -21.97 -7.82
N ALA A 46 8.52 -21.42 -9.01
CA ALA A 46 9.09 -20.13 -9.41
C ALA A 46 8.64 -18.99 -8.49
N ALA A 47 7.38 -19.00 -8.05
CA ALA A 47 6.86 -18.01 -7.11
C ALA A 47 7.47 -18.18 -5.70
N ASP A 48 7.68 -19.40 -5.26
CA ASP A 48 8.27 -19.71 -3.95
C ASP A 48 9.75 -19.32 -3.92
N VAL A 49 10.51 -19.60 -5.00
CA VAL A 49 11.90 -19.15 -5.17
C VAL A 49 11.97 -17.62 -5.22
N ALA A 50 11.09 -16.97 -5.98
CA ALA A 50 11.04 -15.51 -6.04
C ALA A 50 10.68 -14.86 -4.70
N ALA A 51 9.85 -15.53 -3.89
CA ALA A 51 9.54 -15.09 -2.53
C ALA A 51 10.72 -15.27 -1.56
N ALA A 52 11.49 -16.35 -1.72
CA ALA A 52 12.66 -16.65 -0.87
C ALA A 52 13.87 -15.77 -1.20
N THR A 53 14.01 -15.33 -2.46
CA THR A 53 15.12 -14.47 -2.91
C THR A 53 14.81 -12.98 -2.85
N ALA A 54 13.56 -12.59 -2.65
CA ALA A 54 13.22 -11.18 -2.46
C ALA A 54 13.84 -10.70 -1.13
N PRO A 55 14.63 -9.60 -1.12
CA PRO A 55 15.12 -9.04 0.12
C PRO A 55 13.92 -8.76 1.04
N SER A 56 13.90 -9.41 2.20
CA SER A 56 12.80 -9.32 3.16
C SER A 56 12.87 -7.99 3.90
N VAL A 57 12.36 -6.96 3.27
CA VAL A 57 12.09 -5.71 3.95
C VAL A 57 10.76 -5.89 4.70
N ASP A 58 10.81 -5.90 6.02
CA ASP A 58 9.59 -6.01 6.83
C ASP A 58 8.75 -4.75 6.75
N LEU A 59 7.67 -4.80 6.00
CA LEU A 59 6.68 -3.73 5.85
C LEU A 59 5.46 -3.90 6.77
N SER A 60 5.51 -4.84 7.71
CA SER A 60 4.45 -5.04 8.71
C SER A 60 4.09 -3.76 9.48
N PRO A 61 5.03 -2.86 9.82
CA PRO A 61 4.69 -1.62 10.51
C PRO A 61 3.69 -0.73 9.75
N ILE A 62 3.74 -0.70 8.41
CA ILE A 62 2.78 0.11 7.65
C ILE A 62 1.36 -0.48 7.69
N ILE A 63 1.27 -1.81 7.73
CA ILE A 63 0.00 -2.51 7.90
C ILE A 63 -0.56 -2.23 9.29
N ALA A 64 0.28 -2.32 10.32
CA ALA A 64 -0.10 -2.04 11.70
C ALA A 64 -0.62 -0.60 11.86
N PHE A 65 0.05 0.38 11.27
CA PHE A 65 -0.35 1.78 11.31
C PHE A 65 -1.74 2.01 10.69
N LEU A 66 -2.00 1.48 9.48
CA LEU A 66 -3.30 1.62 8.86
C LEU A 66 -4.40 0.81 9.59
N SER A 67 -4.04 -0.36 10.10
CA SER A 67 -4.98 -1.21 10.85
C SER A 67 -5.39 -0.56 12.18
N ALA A 68 -4.48 0.11 12.86
CA ALA A 68 -4.78 0.88 14.07
C ALA A 68 -5.77 2.01 13.81
N ALA A 69 -5.63 2.73 12.69
CA ALA A 69 -6.60 3.75 12.29
C ALA A 69 -7.99 3.14 11.99
N LYS A 70 -8.04 1.96 11.39
CA LYS A 70 -9.30 1.22 11.19
C LYS A 70 -9.94 0.84 12.52
N ALA A 71 -9.17 0.36 13.48
CA ALA A 71 -9.66 0.02 14.83
C ALA A 71 -10.24 1.24 15.56
N ARG A 72 -9.76 2.45 15.27
CA ARG A 72 -10.31 3.72 15.78
C ARG A 72 -11.54 4.23 15.01
N GLY A 73 -12.14 3.43 14.15
CA GLY A 73 -13.41 3.73 13.48
C GLY A 73 -13.29 4.24 12.03
N LEU A 74 -12.11 4.34 11.45
CA LEU A 74 -11.98 4.68 10.04
C LEU A 74 -12.43 3.51 9.15
N LYS A 75 -13.46 3.74 8.33
CA LYS A 75 -13.98 2.71 7.42
C LYS A 75 -12.96 2.29 6.35
N MET A 76 -12.20 3.25 5.82
CA MET A 76 -11.22 3.03 4.75
C MET A 76 -9.96 3.87 5.02
N PRO A 77 -9.04 3.39 5.87
CA PRO A 77 -7.80 4.09 6.15
C PRO A 77 -6.98 4.30 4.88
N LYS A 78 -6.61 5.55 4.64
CA LYS A 78 -5.76 5.96 3.50
C LYS A 78 -4.72 6.95 3.99
N LEU A 79 -3.50 6.76 3.54
CA LEU A 79 -2.38 7.66 3.79
C LEU A 79 -1.85 8.12 2.44
N ARG A 80 -1.71 9.43 2.25
CA ARG A 80 -1.05 10.02 1.09
C ARG A 80 0.26 10.60 1.52
N VAL A 81 1.28 10.29 0.78
CA VAL A 81 2.64 10.75 1.00
C VAL A 81 3.26 11.10 -0.35
N LEU A 82 4.45 11.66 -0.34
CA LEU A 82 5.19 11.88 -1.57
C LEU A 82 5.90 10.59 -2.01
N THR A 83 6.17 10.45 -3.30
CA THR A 83 7.07 9.44 -3.86
C THR A 83 8.50 9.64 -3.36
N PRO A 84 9.43 8.67 -3.52
CA PRO A 84 10.82 8.81 -3.09
C PRO A 84 11.54 10.05 -3.67
N ASP A 85 11.16 10.46 -4.89
CA ASP A 85 11.66 11.67 -5.55
C ASP A 85 11.01 12.97 -5.03
N GLY A 86 10.02 12.87 -4.15
CA GLY A 86 9.31 13.99 -3.57
C GLY A 86 8.38 14.76 -4.50
N GLN A 87 8.10 14.24 -5.70
CA GLN A 87 7.40 15.01 -6.75
C GLN A 87 5.95 14.59 -6.97
N ARG A 88 5.56 13.37 -6.61
CA ARG A 88 4.24 12.81 -6.92
C ARG A 88 3.55 12.25 -5.69
N GLU A 89 2.25 12.07 -5.79
CA GLU A 89 1.45 11.42 -4.74
C GLU A 89 1.64 9.92 -4.77
N LEU A 90 2.01 9.35 -3.63
CA LEU A 90 1.93 7.94 -3.32
C LEU A 90 0.78 7.71 -2.33
N ARG A 91 -0.19 6.91 -2.70
CA ARG A 91 -1.34 6.59 -1.85
C ARG A 91 -1.25 5.16 -1.34
N LEU A 92 -1.33 5.03 -0.03
CA LEU A 92 -1.42 3.77 0.69
C LEU A 92 -2.86 3.59 1.18
N SER A 93 -3.45 2.42 1.01
CA SER A 93 -4.81 2.15 1.48
C SER A 93 -4.96 0.73 1.98
N LEU A 94 -5.57 0.57 3.16
CA LEU A 94 -5.88 -0.75 3.70
C LEU A 94 -7.00 -1.40 2.88
N THR A 95 -6.78 -2.62 2.42
CA THR A 95 -7.77 -3.42 1.72
C THR A 95 -8.75 -4.02 2.73
N ILE A 96 -10.03 -3.72 2.58
CA ILE A 96 -11.08 -4.18 3.50
C ILE A 96 -11.83 -5.39 2.93
N LYS A 97 -11.99 -5.41 1.61
CA LYS A 97 -12.69 -6.45 0.85
C LYS A 97 -11.81 -6.92 -0.30
N GLY A 98 -12.08 -8.10 -0.83
CA GLY A 98 -11.38 -8.64 -2.00
C GLY A 98 -10.53 -9.87 -1.65
N ILE A 99 -9.55 -10.16 -2.48
CA ILE A 99 -8.76 -11.41 -2.42
C ILE A 99 -7.86 -11.47 -1.18
N GLU A 100 -7.38 -10.33 -0.69
CA GLU A 100 -6.45 -10.25 0.45
C GLU A 100 -6.84 -9.11 1.40
N PRO A 101 -7.92 -9.26 2.21
CA PRO A 101 -8.26 -8.27 3.23
C PRO A 101 -7.11 -8.09 4.22
N GLY A 102 -6.88 -6.86 4.68
CA GLY A 102 -5.78 -6.53 5.59
C GLY A 102 -4.44 -6.26 4.91
N SER A 103 -4.32 -6.42 3.60
CA SER A 103 -3.17 -5.95 2.83
C SER A 103 -3.23 -4.44 2.60
N VAL A 104 -2.09 -3.83 2.34
CA VAL A 104 -1.99 -2.40 1.99
C VAL A 104 -1.71 -2.25 0.51
N CYS A 105 -2.66 -1.67 -0.24
CA CYS A 105 -2.47 -1.32 -1.64
C CYS A 105 -1.65 -0.05 -1.77
N VAL A 106 -0.69 -0.06 -2.69
CA VAL A 106 0.18 1.07 -3.05
C VAL A 106 -0.19 1.55 -4.45
N ILE A 107 -0.47 2.83 -4.56
CA ILE A 107 -0.89 3.50 -5.79
C ILE A 107 0.01 4.72 -5.99
N ASP A 108 0.71 4.78 -7.11
CA ASP A 108 1.57 5.88 -7.53
C ASP A 108 0.86 6.67 -8.61
N ASN A 109 0.57 7.94 -8.36
CA ASN A 109 -0.11 8.84 -9.29
C ASN A 109 -1.34 8.21 -9.97
N GLY A 110 -2.18 7.55 -9.18
CA GLY A 110 -3.40 6.88 -9.66
C GLY A 110 -3.20 5.47 -10.25
N GLN A 111 -1.96 5.03 -10.48
CA GLN A 111 -1.66 3.71 -10.99
C GLN A 111 -1.34 2.71 -9.89
N TYR A 112 -1.93 1.52 -9.96
CA TYR A 112 -1.64 0.44 -9.02
C TYR A 112 -0.19 -0.08 -9.21
N VAL A 113 0.60 -0.03 -8.15
CA VAL A 113 2.00 -0.49 -8.13
C VAL A 113 2.12 -1.89 -7.55
N GLY A 114 1.34 -2.18 -6.54
CA GLY A 114 1.35 -3.47 -5.85
C GLY A 114 0.66 -3.39 -4.50
N CYS A 115 0.81 -4.43 -3.69
CA CYS A 115 0.38 -4.41 -2.29
C CYS A 115 1.42 -5.02 -1.37
N VAL A 116 1.35 -4.61 -0.11
CA VAL A 116 2.03 -5.22 1.02
C VAL A 116 1.04 -6.18 1.66
N ARG A 117 1.35 -7.46 1.69
CA ARG A 117 0.52 -8.51 2.28
C ARG A 117 0.68 -8.54 3.81
N GLN A 118 -0.24 -9.18 4.52
CA GLN A 118 -0.19 -9.31 5.98
C GLN A 118 1.12 -9.94 6.50
N ASN A 119 1.75 -10.79 5.72
CA ASN A 119 3.05 -11.40 6.04
C ASN A 119 4.25 -10.51 5.63
N GLY A 120 4.05 -9.25 5.31
CA GLY A 120 5.10 -8.32 4.88
C GLY A 120 5.56 -8.46 3.43
N LEU A 121 5.17 -9.51 2.73
CA LEU A 121 5.55 -9.72 1.33
C LEU A 121 4.91 -8.69 0.41
N THR A 122 5.66 -8.26 -0.60
CA THR A 122 5.21 -7.31 -1.62
C THR A 122 4.84 -8.01 -2.93
N THR A 123 3.97 -7.39 -3.72
CA THR A 123 3.50 -7.93 -5.00
C THR A 123 3.74 -6.96 -6.15
N CYS A 124 3.66 -7.47 -7.37
CA CYS A 124 3.78 -6.69 -8.62
C CYS A 124 5.08 -5.87 -8.66
N ARG A 125 5.03 -4.67 -9.25
CA ARG A 125 6.16 -3.76 -9.38
C ARG A 125 6.78 -3.38 -8.02
N LEU A 126 5.99 -3.30 -6.96
CA LEU A 126 6.48 -3.00 -5.62
C LEU A 126 7.51 -4.03 -5.13
N ARG A 127 7.40 -5.30 -5.53
CA ARG A 127 8.38 -6.34 -5.18
C ARG A 127 9.76 -6.05 -5.77
N ASP A 128 9.79 -5.50 -6.98
CA ASP A 128 11.01 -5.31 -7.75
C ASP A 128 11.62 -3.89 -7.55
N ASP A 129 10.87 -2.98 -6.90
CA ASP A 129 11.26 -1.60 -6.64
C ASP A 129 11.80 -1.45 -5.19
N GLU A 130 13.11 -1.63 -5.04
CA GLU A 130 13.77 -1.53 -3.73
C GLU A 130 13.69 -0.11 -3.15
N ALA A 131 13.86 0.92 -3.97
CA ALA A 131 13.79 2.31 -3.52
C ALA A 131 12.43 2.64 -2.92
N LEU A 132 11.36 2.15 -3.56
CA LEU A 132 10.01 2.34 -3.06
C LEU A 132 9.78 1.55 -1.76
N ARG A 133 10.28 0.31 -1.63
CA ARG A 133 10.18 -0.47 -0.38
C ARG A 133 10.89 0.21 0.78
N VAL A 134 12.11 0.67 0.57
CA VAL A 134 12.88 1.44 1.57
C VAL A 134 12.14 2.73 1.96
N HIS A 135 11.51 3.40 0.99
CA HIS A 135 10.71 4.59 1.26
C HIS A 135 9.47 4.27 2.11
N LEU A 136 8.78 3.16 1.84
CA LEU A 136 7.66 2.71 2.67
C LEU A 136 8.06 2.40 4.11
N LEU A 137 9.28 1.88 4.34
CA LEU A 137 9.80 1.70 5.70
C LEU A 137 10.00 3.03 6.44
N LYS A 138 10.56 4.03 5.75
CA LYS A 138 10.72 5.38 6.32
C LYS A 138 9.36 5.97 6.71
N ILE A 139 8.36 5.82 5.84
CA ILE A 139 6.99 6.25 6.12
C ILE A 139 6.40 5.51 7.33
N ALA A 140 6.64 4.19 7.42
CA ALA A 140 6.14 3.39 8.54
C ALA A 140 6.80 3.75 9.88
N ALA A 141 8.08 4.12 9.85
CA ALA A 141 8.82 4.54 11.03
C ALA A 141 8.37 5.93 11.53
N ASP A 142 8.07 6.85 10.62
CA ASP A 142 7.60 8.21 10.97
C ASP A 142 6.52 8.71 9.99
N PRO A 143 5.27 8.25 10.17
CA PRO A 143 4.16 8.66 9.33
C PRO A 143 3.77 10.13 9.52
N ALA A 144 4.10 10.74 10.65
CA ALA A 144 3.82 12.15 10.91
C ALA A 144 4.71 13.06 10.04
N SER A 145 6.01 12.80 9.99
CA SER A 145 6.92 13.52 9.09
C SER A 145 6.56 13.34 7.62
N ALA A 146 6.14 12.14 7.22
CA ALA A 146 5.68 11.89 5.86
C ALA A 146 4.40 12.69 5.52
N ALA A 147 3.45 12.79 6.46
CA ALA A 147 2.25 13.60 6.31
C ALA A 147 2.56 15.10 6.21
N LYS A 148 3.49 15.59 7.02
CA LYS A 148 3.97 16.98 7.00
C LYS A 148 4.60 17.33 5.65
N ALA A 149 5.48 16.48 5.14
CA ALA A 149 6.13 16.68 3.83
C ALA A 149 5.09 16.71 2.69
N TYR A 150 4.09 15.82 2.72
CA TYR A 150 3.00 15.82 1.75
C TYR A 150 2.20 17.13 1.78
N ALA A 151 1.79 17.58 2.97
CA ALA A 151 0.99 18.78 3.11
C ALA A 151 1.76 20.07 2.75
N ALA A 152 3.05 20.11 3.01
CA ALA A 152 3.91 21.25 2.63
C ALA A 152 3.92 21.46 1.11
N LEU A 153 3.86 20.39 0.32
CA LEU A 153 3.82 20.47 -1.14
C LEU A 153 2.40 20.62 -1.68
N MET A 154 1.46 19.81 -1.16
CA MET A 154 0.13 19.66 -1.74
C MET A 154 -0.93 20.57 -1.11
N CYS A 155 -0.64 21.23 0.01
CA CYS A 155 -1.58 22.02 0.82
C CYS A 155 -2.87 21.25 1.19
N LYS A 156 -2.76 19.94 1.35
CA LYS A 156 -3.88 19.01 1.62
C LYS A 156 -3.54 18.06 2.76
N CYS A 157 -4.58 17.65 3.47
CA CYS A 157 -4.46 16.63 4.51
C CYS A 157 -3.99 15.28 3.93
N SER A 158 -2.91 14.73 4.47
CA SER A 158 -2.34 13.44 4.06
C SER A 158 -3.34 12.27 4.19
N PHE A 159 -4.34 12.37 5.05
CA PHE A 159 -5.30 11.30 5.32
C PHE A 159 -6.61 11.44 4.55
N CYS A 160 -7.32 12.55 4.70
CA CYS A 160 -8.63 12.76 4.08
C CYS A 160 -8.58 13.54 2.76
N ASN A 161 -7.44 14.10 2.39
CA ASN A 161 -7.21 14.89 1.17
C ASN A 161 -8.00 16.22 1.09
N LEU A 162 -8.58 16.67 2.19
CA LEU A 162 -9.21 17.99 2.23
C LEU A 162 -8.13 19.09 2.30
N PRO A 163 -8.40 20.27 1.72
CA PRO A 163 -7.50 21.42 1.86
C PRO A 163 -7.25 21.75 3.34
N LEU A 164 -6.02 22.11 3.68
CA LEU A 164 -5.63 22.58 4.98
C LEU A 164 -5.58 24.11 4.94
N THR A 165 -6.42 24.77 5.71
CA THR A 165 -6.54 26.24 5.75
C THR A 165 -6.02 26.83 7.04
N ASP A 166 -5.95 26.05 8.11
CA ASP A 166 -5.39 26.44 9.39
C ASP A 166 -3.89 26.17 9.45
N ALA A 167 -3.14 27.17 9.93
CA ALA A 167 -1.68 27.11 9.96
C ALA A 167 -1.10 25.96 10.79
N GLY A 168 -1.76 25.58 11.89
CA GLY A 168 -1.36 24.43 12.71
C GLY A 168 -1.54 23.11 11.96
N SER A 169 -2.66 22.95 11.26
CA SER A 169 -2.92 21.77 10.43
C SER A 169 -1.98 21.66 9.24
N VAL A 170 -1.63 22.78 8.60
CA VAL A 170 -0.63 22.82 7.51
C VAL A 170 0.74 22.40 8.04
N GLU A 171 1.12 22.88 9.23
CA GLU A 171 2.41 22.58 9.83
C GLU A 171 2.61 21.10 10.13
N VAL A 172 1.55 20.39 10.59
CA VAL A 172 1.63 18.96 10.91
C VAL A 172 1.22 18.06 9.75
N GLY A 173 0.51 18.58 8.75
CA GLY A 173 0.09 17.85 7.56
C GLY A 173 -1.29 17.19 7.65
N TYR A 174 -2.05 17.44 8.71
CA TYR A 174 -3.38 16.88 8.94
C TYR A 174 -4.19 17.72 9.91
N GLY A 175 -5.52 17.67 9.78
CA GLY A 175 -6.43 18.35 10.70
C GLY A 175 -6.72 17.57 11.97
N PRO A 176 -7.36 18.20 12.99
CA PRO A 176 -7.60 17.61 14.31
C PRO A 176 -8.44 16.34 14.28
N VAL A 177 -9.44 16.27 13.42
CA VAL A 177 -10.28 15.07 13.26
C VAL A 177 -9.44 13.88 12.74
N CYS A 178 -8.59 14.12 11.76
CA CYS A 178 -7.69 13.09 11.27
C CYS A 178 -6.67 12.69 12.34
N ALA A 179 -6.10 13.66 13.07
CA ALA A 179 -5.19 13.39 14.18
C ALA A 179 -5.79 12.40 15.20
N ALA A 180 -7.03 12.63 15.62
CA ALA A 180 -7.74 11.73 16.55
C ALA A 180 -7.91 10.31 16.01
N HIS A 181 -8.35 10.17 14.75
CA HIS A 181 -8.51 8.87 14.12
C HIS A 181 -7.20 8.10 13.92
N TRP A 182 -6.11 8.83 13.68
CA TRP A 182 -4.79 8.22 13.42
C TRP A 182 -3.93 8.11 14.68
N GLY A 183 -4.39 8.67 15.82
CA GLY A 183 -3.66 8.66 17.08
C GLY A 183 -2.37 9.50 17.00
N LEU A 184 -2.41 10.60 16.24
CA LEU A 184 -1.30 11.50 16.05
C LEU A 184 -1.50 12.79 16.86
N PRO A 185 -0.41 13.44 17.30
CA PRO A 185 -0.50 14.70 18.03
C PRO A 185 -1.00 15.82 17.12
N HIS A 186 -1.93 16.62 17.61
CA HIS A 186 -2.35 17.85 16.94
C HIS A 186 -2.51 18.95 17.98
N GLN A 187 -1.70 20.00 17.86
CA GLN A 187 -1.84 21.19 18.68
C GLN A 187 -2.31 22.36 17.79
N PRO A 188 -3.46 22.97 18.10
CA PRO A 188 -3.86 24.18 17.40
C PRO A 188 -2.86 25.29 17.72
N LYS A 189 -2.42 26.04 16.69
CA LYS A 189 -1.61 27.24 16.90
C LYS A 189 -2.39 28.24 17.73
N GLY A 190 -1.90 28.57 18.92
CA GLY A 190 -2.53 29.53 19.82
C GLY A 190 -2.80 29.02 21.23
N THR A 191 -2.62 27.73 21.50
CA THR A 191 -2.68 27.24 22.88
C THR A 191 -1.30 27.43 23.53
N PRO A 192 -1.14 28.29 24.58
CA PRO A 192 0.12 28.40 25.28
C PRO A 192 0.46 27.01 25.87
N VAL A 193 1.71 26.59 25.65
CA VAL A 193 2.26 25.42 26.33
C VAL A 193 2.36 25.81 27.82
N ILE A 194 1.36 25.44 28.60
CA ILE A 194 1.52 25.45 30.06
C ILE A 194 2.46 24.28 30.33
N ALA A 195 3.75 24.60 30.48
CA ALA A 195 4.72 23.65 30.99
C ALA A 195 4.24 23.21 32.38
N MET A 196 3.71 21.98 32.47
CA MET A 196 3.54 21.34 33.76
C MET A 196 4.95 21.00 34.25
N VAL A 197 5.52 21.97 34.99
CA VAL A 197 6.64 21.71 35.89
C VAL A 197 6.03 21.04 37.11
N ALA A 198 6.34 19.78 37.29
CA ALA A 198 6.19 19.07 38.55
C ALA A 198 7.51 18.36 38.84
#